data_eff27168133e27e6159d8c2c494f22f7
#
_entry.id   eff27168133e27e6159d8c2c494f22f7
#
_cell.length_a   1.000
_cell.length_b   1.000
_cell.length_c   1.000
_cell.angle_alpha   90.00
_cell.angle_beta   90.00
_cell.angle_gamma   90.00
#
_symmetry.space_group_name_H-M   'P 1'
#
loop_
_entity.id
_entity.type
_entity.pdbx_description
1 polymer ?
#
loop_
_entity_poly.entity_id
_entity_poly.type
_entity_poly.pdbx_seq_one_letter_code
_entity_poly.pdbx_strand_id
1 'polypeptide(L)'
;MKKLVLFIMILCLVLLVGCGLQDEAPTTQAITTTTEEVTAMNTDLGYEQISGAQAKNIMDTESDYVIIDARTTEEFNEGHIEGAILIPEYEITERAEAEIPQKDQLILVYCRSGRRSKIAAEALVDLGYTNVKEFGGIIDWEYDIVRS
;
A
#
# COMPACT_ATOMS: atom_id res chain seq x y z
N MET A 1 56.06 -12.70 -15.47
CA MET A 1 56.97 -13.68 -16.02
C MET A 1 57.01 -14.88 -15.10
N LYS A 2 56.58 -16.04 -15.57
CA LYS A 2 56.89 -17.37 -15.00
C LYS A 2 56.48 -17.60 -13.54
N LYS A 3 55.19 -17.80 -13.23
CA LYS A 3 54.73 -18.63 -12.10
C LYS A 3 53.18 -18.82 -12.08
N LEU A 4 52.58 -18.85 -13.27
CA LEU A 4 51.11 -19.03 -13.36
C LEU A 4 50.72 -20.20 -14.27
N VAL A 5 51.41 -21.32 -14.19
CA VAL A 5 51.12 -22.48 -15.05
C VAL A 5 51.14 -23.82 -14.32
N LEU A 6 51.06 -23.85 -13.01
CA LEU A 6 51.23 -25.12 -12.30
C LEU A 6 50.10 -25.47 -11.33
N PHE A 7 48.85 -25.11 -11.62
CA PHE A 7 47.71 -25.54 -10.78
C PHE A 7 46.50 -26.05 -11.55
N ILE A 8 46.68 -26.44 -12.82
CA ILE A 8 45.57 -27.03 -13.61
C ILE A 8 46.02 -28.43 -14.06
N MET A 9 46.26 -29.31 -13.15
CA MET A 9 46.45 -30.73 -13.46
C MET A 9 46.36 -31.62 -12.21
N ILE A 10 45.27 -31.54 -11.44
CA ILE A 10 44.88 -32.66 -10.59
C ILE A 10 43.35 -32.63 -10.56
N LEU A 11 42.76 -33.01 -11.64
CA LEU A 11 41.36 -33.41 -11.69
C LEU A 11 41.29 -34.63 -12.60
N CYS A 12 41.41 -35.78 -12.05
CA CYS A 12 40.87 -36.98 -12.68
C CYS A 12 40.69 -38.08 -11.66
N LEU A 13 39.57 -38.64 -11.75
CA LEU A 13 39.28 -40.04 -11.48
C LEU A 13 39.02 -40.45 -10.02
N VAL A 14 37.76 -40.48 -9.62
CA VAL A 14 37.16 -41.73 -9.07
C VAL A 14 35.68 -41.80 -9.49
N LEU A 15 35.42 -42.59 -10.51
CA LEU A 15 34.15 -43.24 -10.74
C LEU A 15 34.13 -44.53 -9.87
N LEU A 16 33.06 -44.75 -9.14
CA LEU A 16 32.50 -46.09 -8.81
C LEU A 16 31.18 -45.90 -8.01
N VAL A 17 30.07 -46.07 -8.70
CA VAL A 17 29.06 -47.13 -8.51
C VAL A 17 28.67 -47.42 -7.05
N GLY A 18 27.46 -47.10 -6.75
CA GLY A 18 26.73 -47.52 -5.56
C GLY A 18 25.21 -47.32 -5.73
N CYS A 19 24.56 -48.31 -6.33
CA CYS A 19 23.11 -48.46 -6.29
C CYS A 19 22.69 -48.72 -4.85
N GLY A 20 21.73 -47.93 -4.33
CA GLY A 20 21.08 -48.18 -3.02
C GLY A 20 19.78 -47.44 -2.97
N LEU A 21 18.71 -48.17 -3.22
CA LEU A 21 17.35 -47.78 -2.90
C LEU A 21 17.22 -47.62 -1.39
N GLN A 22 16.75 -46.49 -0.91
CA GLN A 22 16.03 -46.39 0.37
C GLN A 22 15.19 -45.12 0.37
N ASP A 23 13.91 -45.40 0.40
CA ASP A 23 12.77 -44.80 1.11
C ASP A 23 12.88 -43.36 1.64
N GLU A 24 11.91 -42.70 1.20
CA GLU A 24 11.27 -41.44 1.60
C GLU A 24 11.24 -41.11 3.09
N ALA A 25 11.66 -39.91 3.41
CA ALA A 25 10.98 -39.13 4.42
C ALA A 25 10.87 -37.66 3.89
N PRO A 26 9.69 -37.03 3.93
CA PRO A 26 9.56 -35.67 3.45
C PRO A 26 10.22 -34.72 4.44
N THR A 27 11.35 -34.20 4.06
CA THR A 27 11.97 -33.07 4.75
C THR A 27 11.04 -31.86 4.59
N THR A 28 10.34 -31.54 5.65
CA THR A 28 9.66 -30.25 5.84
C THR A 28 10.69 -29.14 5.70
N GLN A 29 10.81 -28.60 4.51
CA GLN A 29 11.50 -27.33 4.32
C GLN A 29 10.67 -26.27 5.02
N ALA A 30 11.20 -25.73 6.10
CA ALA A 30 10.70 -24.51 6.70
C ALA A 30 10.75 -23.43 5.61
N ILE A 31 9.56 -23.12 5.08
CA ILE A 31 9.35 -21.93 4.26
C ILE A 31 9.55 -20.76 5.22
N THR A 32 10.70 -20.15 5.16
CA THR A 32 10.92 -18.83 5.73
C THR A 32 10.05 -17.90 4.89
N THR A 33 8.83 -17.67 5.35
CA THR A 33 7.94 -16.66 4.81
C THR A 33 8.55 -15.33 5.16
N THR A 34 9.42 -14.83 4.30
CA THR A 34 9.68 -13.40 4.21
C THR A 34 8.37 -12.79 3.78
N THR A 35 7.68 -12.16 4.72
CA THR A 35 6.53 -11.31 4.43
C THR A 35 7.06 -10.09 3.69
N GLU A 36 7.30 -10.21 2.39
CA GLU A 36 7.28 -9.07 1.52
C GLU A 36 5.81 -8.65 1.45
N GLU A 37 5.52 -7.58 2.13
CA GLU A 37 4.26 -6.86 2.06
C GLU A 37 4.05 -6.47 0.59
N VAL A 38 3.23 -7.27 -0.11
CA VAL A 38 2.85 -7.01 -1.49
C VAL A 38 1.95 -5.77 -1.43
N THR A 39 2.56 -4.61 -1.62
CA THR A 39 1.83 -3.40 -2.02
C THR A 39 1.18 -3.73 -3.36
N ALA A 40 -0.05 -4.21 -3.33
CA ALA A 40 -0.85 -4.43 -4.52
C ALA A 40 -1.18 -3.05 -5.10
N MET A 41 -0.30 -2.55 -5.96
CA MET A 41 -0.65 -1.49 -6.90
C MET A 41 -1.77 -2.04 -7.77
N ASN A 42 -2.99 -1.65 -7.46
CA ASN A 42 -4.12 -1.92 -8.34
C ASN A 42 -4.10 -0.88 -9.47
N THR A 43 -3.20 -1.09 -10.43
CA THR A 43 -2.91 -0.17 -11.54
C THR A 43 -4.07 0.04 -12.51
N ASP A 44 -5.17 -0.69 -12.31
CA ASP A 44 -6.36 -0.61 -13.16
C ASP A 44 -7.39 0.42 -12.66
N LEU A 45 -7.30 0.86 -11.42
CA LEU A 45 -8.29 1.78 -10.81
C LEU A 45 -7.87 3.26 -10.87
N GLY A 46 -6.63 3.57 -11.26
CA GLY A 46 -6.11 4.94 -11.29
C GLY A 46 -5.80 5.54 -9.90
N TYR A 47 -6.11 4.84 -8.81
CA TYR A 47 -5.74 5.21 -7.43
C TYR A 47 -5.13 4.01 -6.69
N GLU A 48 -4.40 4.28 -5.63
CA GLU A 48 -3.77 3.25 -4.79
C GLU A 48 -4.62 2.95 -3.55
N GLN A 49 -4.78 1.66 -3.23
CA GLN A 49 -5.37 1.24 -1.96
C GLN A 49 -4.25 0.95 -0.96
N ILE A 50 -4.30 1.61 0.18
CA ILE A 50 -3.32 1.47 1.25
C ILE A 50 -4.00 1.12 2.59
N SER A 51 -3.23 0.64 3.55
CA SER A 51 -3.74 0.42 4.92
C SER A 51 -3.79 1.74 5.72
N GLY A 52 -4.58 1.74 6.80
CA GLY A 52 -4.60 2.86 7.76
C GLY A 52 -3.21 3.14 8.36
N ALA A 53 -2.40 2.10 8.60
CA ALA A 53 -1.03 2.26 9.08
C ALA A 53 -0.11 2.92 8.05
N GLN A 54 -0.25 2.59 6.77
CA GLN A 54 0.49 3.26 5.69
C GLN A 54 0.04 4.72 5.54
N ALA A 55 -1.26 5.00 5.62
CA ALA A 55 -1.77 6.37 5.62
C ALA A 55 -1.23 7.18 6.80
N LYS A 56 -1.22 6.60 8.02
CA LYS A 56 -0.62 7.25 9.19
C LYS A 56 0.87 7.54 9.00
N ASN A 57 1.62 6.60 8.46
CA ASN A 57 3.04 6.83 8.18
C ASN A 57 3.25 8.00 7.19
N ILE A 58 2.42 8.11 6.14
CA ILE A 58 2.46 9.24 5.22
C ILE A 58 2.17 10.55 5.98
N MET A 59 1.13 10.59 6.81
CA MET A 59 0.79 11.77 7.61
C MET A 59 1.91 12.20 8.57
N ASP A 60 2.72 11.25 9.04
CA ASP A 60 3.83 11.53 9.97
C ASP A 60 5.12 11.95 9.26
N THR A 61 5.31 11.59 8.00
CA THR A 61 6.58 11.81 7.27
C THR A 61 6.49 12.85 6.16
N GLU A 62 5.30 13.04 5.59
CA GLU A 62 5.07 14.03 4.53
C GLU A 62 4.43 15.29 5.10
N SER A 63 4.65 16.42 4.45
CA SER A 63 4.09 17.71 4.86
C SER A 63 3.11 18.31 3.85
N ASP A 64 3.04 17.74 2.66
CA ASP A 64 2.22 18.26 1.55
C ASP A 64 1.23 17.20 1.09
N TYR A 65 0.16 17.04 1.85
CA TYR A 65 -0.95 16.14 1.55
C TYR A 65 -2.28 16.75 1.99
N VAL A 66 -3.36 16.23 1.43
CA VAL A 66 -4.74 16.54 1.84
C VAL A 66 -5.42 15.25 2.30
N ILE A 67 -6.14 15.31 3.41
CA ILE A 67 -6.98 14.20 3.88
C ILE A 67 -8.43 14.56 3.58
N ILE A 68 -9.14 13.69 2.85
CA ILE A 68 -10.57 13.82 2.58
C ILE A 68 -11.35 12.83 3.43
N ASP A 69 -12.26 13.35 4.23
CA ASP A 69 -13.34 12.56 4.84
C ASP A 69 -14.55 12.56 3.91
N ALA A 70 -14.82 11.41 3.29
CA ALA A 70 -15.93 11.25 2.34
C ALA A 70 -17.26 10.85 3.02
N ARG A 71 -17.39 11.11 4.33
CA ARG A 71 -18.62 10.84 5.13
C ARG A 71 -19.59 12.01 5.09
N THR A 72 -20.64 11.90 5.90
CA THR A 72 -21.59 13.01 6.08
C THR A 72 -21.08 14.03 7.11
N THR A 73 -21.69 15.20 7.13
CA THR A 73 -21.39 16.26 8.11
C THR A 73 -21.61 15.79 9.56
N GLU A 74 -22.65 14.99 9.80
CA GLU A 74 -22.98 14.46 11.11
C GLU A 74 -21.89 13.51 11.60
N GLU A 75 -21.46 12.57 10.73
CA GLU A 75 -20.40 11.61 11.03
C GLU A 75 -19.05 12.32 11.27
N PHE A 76 -18.75 13.36 10.51
CA PHE A 76 -17.55 14.18 10.68
C PHE A 76 -17.51 14.88 12.04
N ASN A 77 -18.63 15.49 12.45
CA ASN A 77 -18.74 16.20 13.72
C ASN A 77 -18.66 15.24 14.92
N GLU A 78 -19.12 14.00 14.79
CA GLU A 78 -18.97 12.96 15.83
C GLU A 78 -17.50 12.59 16.08
N GLY A 79 -16.64 12.73 15.07
CA GLY A 79 -15.23 12.51 15.17
C GLY A 79 -14.59 12.23 13.82
N HIS A 80 -13.43 12.82 13.55
CA HIS A 80 -12.71 12.70 12.28
C HIS A 80 -11.19 12.67 12.52
N ILE A 81 -10.43 12.30 11.51
CA ILE A 81 -8.96 12.32 11.54
C ILE A 81 -8.51 13.78 11.51
N GLU A 82 -7.59 14.14 12.41
CA GLU A 82 -7.09 15.51 12.51
C GLU A 82 -6.52 16.02 11.17
N GLY A 83 -6.91 17.23 10.81
CA GLY A 83 -6.51 17.85 9.53
C GLY A 83 -7.32 17.41 8.31
N ALA A 84 -8.29 16.50 8.47
CA ALA A 84 -9.17 16.12 7.36
C ALA A 84 -10.13 17.25 6.99
N ILE A 85 -10.33 17.45 5.69
CA ILE A 85 -11.41 18.26 5.14
C ILE A 85 -12.61 17.36 4.82
N LEU A 86 -13.80 17.88 5.06
CA LEU A 86 -15.04 17.17 4.76
C LEU A 86 -15.49 17.46 3.33
N ILE A 87 -15.41 16.43 2.47
CA ILE A 87 -16.04 16.44 1.15
C ILE A 87 -16.83 15.13 1.02
N PRO A 88 -18.14 15.12 1.31
CA PRO A 88 -18.98 13.93 1.14
C PRO A 88 -18.82 13.30 -0.25
N GLU A 89 -18.89 11.97 -0.34
CA GLU A 89 -18.59 11.29 -1.60
C GLU A 89 -19.43 11.79 -2.78
N TYR A 90 -20.66 12.22 -2.52
CA TYR A 90 -21.58 12.75 -3.55
C TYR A 90 -21.31 14.23 -3.92
N GLU A 91 -20.40 14.92 -3.21
CA GLU A 91 -19.99 16.30 -3.48
C GLU A 91 -18.59 16.41 -4.11
N ILE A 92 -17.87 15.28 -4.27
CA ILE A 92 -16.48 15.27 -4.79
C ILE A 92 -16.40 15.96 -6.16
N THR A 93 -17.29 15.62 -7.08
CA THR A 93 -17.28 16.17 -8.45
C THR A 93 -17.55 17.68 -8.51
N GLU A 94 -18.24 18.23 -7.52
CA GLU A 94 -18.58 19.64 -7.48
C GLU A 94 -17.55 20.47 -6.72
N ARG A 95 -16.91 19.89 -5.69
CA ARG A 95 -16.11 20.65 -4.73
C ARG A 95 -14.60 20.42 -4.85
N ALA A 96 -14.16 19.24 -5.27
CA ALA A 96 -12.76 18.87 -5.18
C ALA A 96 -11.83 19.86 -5.92
N GLU A 97 -12.19 20.31 -7.12
CA GLU A 97 -11.35 21.22 -7.89
C GLU A 97 -11.20 22.63 -7.26
N ALA A 98 -12.22 23.07 -6.54
CA ALA A 98 -12.17 24.37 -5.84
C ALA A 98 -11.35 24.28 -4.55
N GLU A 99 -11.40 23.15 -3.85
CA GLU A 99 -10.72 22.94 -2.57
C GLU A 99 -9.30 22.40 -2.74
N ILE A 100 -9.04 21.64 -3.81
CA ILE A 100 -7.75 21.03 -4.12
C ILE A 100 -7.40 21.33 -5.59
N PRO A 101 -6.90 22.51 -5.91
CA PRO A 101 -6.68 22.92 -7.29
C PRO A 101 -5.50 22.20 -7.99
N GLN A 102 -4.56 21.61 -7.23
CA GLN A 102 -3.41 20.89 -7.79
C GLN A 102 -3.78 19.43 -8.07
N LYS A 103 -3.70 19.02 -9.34
CA LYS A 103 -4.07 17.66 -9.77
C LYS A 103 -3.07 16.56 -9.38
N ASP A 104 -1.85 16.93 -9.05
CA ASP A 104 -0.77 16.06 -8.57
C ASP A 104 -0.64 16.04 -7.04
N GLN A 105 -1.51 16.78 -6.33
CA GLN A 105 -1.56 16.78 -4.86
C GLN A 105 -1.74 15.36 -4.32
N LEU A 106 -0.94 15.00 -3.31
CA LEU A 106 -1.16 13.76 -2.57
C LEU A 106 -2.47 13.85 -1.78
N ILE A 107 -3.42 13.00 -2.13
CA ILE A 107 -4.75 12.96 -1.51
C ILE A 107 -4.91 11.61 -0.80
N LEU A 108 -5.23 11.66 0.49
CA LEU A 108 -5.58 10.51 1.32
C LEU A 108 -7.08 10.53 1.53
N VAL A 109 -7.80 9.48 1.12
CA VAL A 109 -9.27 9.45 1.18
C VAL A 109 -9.72 8.33 2.10
N TYR A 110 -10.63 8.63 3.01
CA TYR A 110 -11.29 7.64 3.85
C TYR A 110 -12.81 7.90 3.96
N CYS A 111 -13.51 6.91 4.49
CA CYS A 111 -14.90 7.10 4.91
C CYS A 111 -15.19 6.33 6.20
N ARG A 112 -16.41 5.79 6.39
CA ARG A 112 -16.72 4.98 7.56
C ARG A 112 -16.11 3.59 7.49
N SER A 113 -16.26 2.87 6.35
CA SER A 113 -15.91 1.45 6.18
C SER A 113 -15.30 1.11 4.81
N GLY A 114 -14.81 2.09 4.05
CA GLY A 114 -14.14 1.89 2.78
C GLY A 114 -15.01 1.96 1.52
N ARG A 115 -16.35 1.83 1.60
CA ARG A 115 -17.21 1.85 0.39
C ARG A 115 -17.29 3.23 -0.27
N ARG A 116 -17.60 4.28 0.51
CA ARG A 116 -17.73 5.65 -0.01
C ARG A 116 -16.39 6.24 -0.43
N SER A 117 -15.30 5.92 0.28
CA SER A 117 -13.96 6.39 -0.07
C SER A 117 -13.47 5.86 -1.42
N LYS A 118 -13.85 4.63 -1.79
CA LYS A 118 -13.56 4.09 -3.13
C LYS A 118 -14.30 4.85 -4.22
N ILE A 119 -15.58 5.14 -4.03
CA ILE A 119 -16.38 5.96 -4.97
C ILE A 119 -15.78 7.37 -5.07
N ALA A 120 -15.38 7.97 -3.95
CA ALA A 120 -14.73 9.28 -3.93
C ALA A 120 -13.37 9.27 -4.65
N ALA A 121 -12.56 8.21 -4.45
CA ALA A 121 -11.28 8.06 -5.12
C ALA A 121 -11.44 7.90 -6.64
N GLU A 122 -12.40 7.10 -7.10
CA GLU A 122 -12.76 6.96 -8.53
C GLU A 122 -13.17 8.31 -9.12
N ALA A 123 -14.03 9.07 -8.43
CA ALA A 123 -14.45 10.40 -8.88
C ALA A 123 -13.27 11.40 -8.94
N LEU A 124 -12.32 11.34 -8.00
CA LEU A 124 -11.10 12.16 -8.06
C LEU A 124 -10.23 11.80 -9.27
N VAL A 125 -10.06 10.52 -9.55
CA VAL A 125 -9.32 10.05 -10.75
C VAL A 125 -10.01 10.53 -12.03
N ASP A 126 -11.33 10.44 -12.11
CA ASP A 126 -12.11 10.93 -13.26
C ASP A 126 -11.98 12.45 -13.45
N LEU A 127 -11.78 13.21 -12.37
CA LEU A 127 -11.46 14.64 -12.40
C LEU A 127 -10.00 14.93 -12.77
N GLY A 128 -9.15 13.89 -12.95
CA GLY A 128 -7.75 14.01 -13.37
C GLY A 128 -6.74 14.15 -12.24
N TYR A 129 -7.09 13.84 -10.98
CA TYR A 129 -6.11 13.72 -9.91
C TYR A 129 -5.27 12.46 -10.09
N THR A 130 -3.94 12.61 -9.95
CA THR A 130 -2.97 11.55 -10.30
C THR A 130 -2.31 10.89 -9.09
N ASN A 131 -2.55 11.40 -7.89
CA ASN A 131 -1.89 10.93 -6.67
C ASN A 131 -2.91 10.71 -5.54
N VAL A 132 -3.85 9.77 -5.78
CA VAL A 132 -4.94 9.46 -4.87
C VAL A 132 -4.67 8.13 -4.17
N LYS A 133 -4.76 8.12 -2.83
CA LYS A 133 -4.62 6.94 -1.99
C LYS A 133 -5.86 6.76 -1.12
N GLU A 134 -6.53 5.63 -1.29
CA GLU A 134 -7.71 5.25 -0.50
C GLU A 134 -7.28 4.32 0.64
N PHE A 135 -7.69 4.61 1.90
CA PHE A 135 -7.21 3.84 3.05
C PHE A 135 -8.33 3.28 3.95
N GLY A 136 -9.51 3.07 3.39
CA GLY A 136 -10.58 2.33 4.05
C GLY A 136 -11.49 3.17 4.94
N GLY A 137 -11.70 2.72 6.16
CA GLY A 137 -12.69 3.28 7.06
C GLY A 137 -12.15 3.72 8.40
N ILE A 138 -12.75 4.79 8.95
CA ILE A 138 -12.43 5.28 10.31
C ILE A 138 -12.77 4.26 11.40
N ILE A 139 -13.64 3.28 11.12
CA ILE A 139 -13.95 2.20 12.08
C ILE A 139 -12.75 1.27 12.33
N ASP A 140 -11.81 1.22 11.40
CA ASP A 140 -10.58 0.43 11.48
C ASP A 140 -9.35 1.31 11.78
N TRP A 141 -9.57 2.59 12.06
CA TRP A 141 -8.53 3.55 12.39
C TRP A 141 -8.11 3.41 13.86
N GLU A 142 -6.88 2.98 14.10
CA GLU A 142 -6.36 2.66 15.43
C GLU A 142 -5.72 3.85 16.16
N TYR A 143 -5.76 5.05 15.56
CA TYR A 143 -5.11 6.25 16.09
C TYR A 143 -6.16 7.28 16.55
N ASP A 144 -5.68 8.38 17.10
CA ASP A 144 -6.52 9.44 17.64
C ASP A 144 -7.42 10.09 16.57
N ILE A 145 -8.58 10.52 17.01
CA ILE A 145 -9.53 11.33 16.25
C ILE A 145 -9.91 12.58 17.04
N VAL A 146 -10.25 13.63 16.32
CA VAL A 146 -10.73 14.91 16.91
C VAL A 146 -12.24 15.06 16.70
N ARG A 147 -12.86 15.92 17.50
CA ARG A 147 -14.29 16.28 17.40
C ARG A 147 -14.42 17.78 17.19
N SER A 148 -15.36 18.16 16.35
CA SER A 148 -15.69 19.57 16.09
C SER A 148 -16.65 20.10 17.14
#